data_61c4c419413d9acc199aad6e80b85bc8
#
_entry.id   61c4c419413d9acc199aad6e80b85bc8
#
_cell.length_a   1.000
_cell.length_b   1.000
_cell.length_c   1.000
_cell.angle_alpha   90.00
_cell.angle_beta   90.00
_cell.angle_gamma   90.00
#
_symmetry.space_group_name_H-M   'P 1'
#
loop_
_entity.id
_entity.type
_entity.pdbx_description
1 polymer ?
#
loop_
_entity_poly.entity_id
_entity_poly.type
_entity_poly.pdbx_seq_one_letter_code
_entity_poly.pdbx_strand_id
1 'polypeptide(L)'
;MQVTQFFWINTHVPSRQWQNSVNQVVQQAATEHQNFKVIDWYGYSKGHDDWFYEDQIHPNPEGAKYYATYIAKTILESINLKGE
;
A
#
# COMPACT_ATOMS: atom_id res chain seq x y z
N MET A 1 -9.09 -13.15 23.45
CA MET A 1 -9.58 -12.18 22.48
C MET A 1 -8.66 -12.03 21.29
N GLN A 2 -9.20 -12.20 20.13
CA GLN A 2 -8.43 -12.05 18.91
C GLN A 2 -8.32 -10.58 18.51
N VAL A 3 -7.14 -10.17 18.10
CA VAL A 3 -6.94 -8.86 17.54
C VAL A 3 -6.90 -9.01 16.02
N THR A 4 -7.87 -8.42 15.36
CA THR A 4 -7.93 -8.46 13.91
C THR A 4 -7.03 -7.37 13.33
N GLN A 5 -6.16 -7.75 12.43
CA GLN A 5 -5.31 -6.81 11.72
C GLN A 5 -5.98 -6.42 10.42
N PHE A 6 -6.02 -5.12 10.15
CA PHE A 6 -6.53 -4.60 8.89
C PHE A 6 -5.37 -4.04 8.10
N PHE A 7 -5.27 -4.41 6.84
CA PHE A 7 -4.27 -3.88 5.94
C PHE A 7 -4.96 -3.08 4.86
N TRP A 8 -4.47 -1.87 4.65
CA TRP A 8 -5.01 -1.01 3.61
C TRP A 8 -3.87 -0.59 2.69
N ILE A 9 -4.06 -0.79 1.40
CA ILE A 9 -3.05 -0.39 0.41
C ILE A 9 -3.38 1.03 0.00
N ASN A 10 -2.43 1.94 0.19
CA ASN A 10 -2.66 3.31 -0.23
C ASN A 10 -2.58 3.42 -1.74
N THR A 11 -2.86 4.60 -2.28
CA THR A 11 -3.14 4.73 -3.69
C THR A 11 -2.00 5.42 -4.44
N HIS A 12 -1.79 4.99 -5.68
CA HIS A 12 -0.82 5.59 -6.58
C HIS A 12 -1.54 5.96 -7.87
N VAL A 13 -2.13 7.15 -7.91
CA VAL A 13 -2.88 7.64 -9.06
C VAL A 13 -2.52 9.11 -9.30
N PRO A 14 -1.26 9.38 -9.72
CA PRO A 14 -0.75 10.75 -9.77
C PRO A 14 -1.53 11.69 -10.67
N SER A 15 -2.30 11.16 -11.62
CA SER A 15 -3.13 11.99 -12.48
C SER A 15 -4.43 12.44 -11.81
N ARG A 16 -4.70 11.97 -10.57
CA ARG A 16 -5.93 12.32 -9.86
C ARG A 16 -5.61 13.28 -8.73
N GLN A 17 -6.36 14.36 -8.67
CA GLN A 17 -6.14 15.38 -7.65
C GLN A 17 -6.40 14.88 -6.24
N TRP A 18 -7.25 13.86 -6.11
CA TRP A 18 -7.63 13.36 -4.80
C TRP A 18 -6.62 12.36 -4.20
N GLN A 19 -5.56 12.03 -4.93
CA GLN A 19 -4.59 11.03 -4.45
C GLN A 19 -4.05 11.35 -3.05
N ASN A 20 -3.56 12.56 -2.88
CA ASN A 20 -2.92 12.93 -1.62
C ASN A 20 -3.92 12.99 -0.48
N SER A 21 -5.13 13.46 -0.77
CA SER A 21 -6.17 13.52 0.26
C SER A 21 -6.57 12.13 0.74
N VAL A 22 -6.74 11.19 -0.19
CA VAL A 22 -7.07 9.82 0.18
C VAL A 22 -5.95 9.20 0.99
N ASN A 23 -4.71 9.38 0.57
CA ASN A 23 -3.58 8.78 1.27
C ASN A 23 -3.41 9.39 2.67
N GLN A 24 -3.73 10.66 2.84
CA GLN A 24 -3.72 11.29 4.15
C GLN A 24 -4.76 10.67 5.08
N VAL A 25 -5.96 10.43 4.57
CA VAL A 25 -7.02 9.82 5.38
C VAL A 25 -6.62 8.41 5.80
N VAL A 26 -6.03 7.66 4.89
CA VAL A 26 -5.57 6.30 5.18
C VAL A 26 -4.49 6.34 6.26
N GLN A 27 -3.54 7.25 6.15
CA GLN A 27 -2.46 7.35 7.12
C GLN A 27 -2.99 7.78 8.49
N GLN A 28 -3.96 8.67 8.50
CA GLN A 28 -4.56 9.11 9.75
C GLN A 28 -5.28 7.96 10.44
N ALA A 29 -5.97 7.13 9.68
CA ALA A 29 -6.64 5.95 10.25
C ALA A 29 -5.62 5.02 10.90
N ALA A 30 -4.45 4.85 10.27
CA ALA A 30 -3.40 4.01 10.83
C ALA A 30 -2.85 4.59 12.13
N THR A 31 -2.82 5.91 12.23
CA THR A 31 -2.36 6.57 13.46
C THR A 31 -3.35 6.39 14.60
N GLU A 32 -4.64 6.39 14.30
CA GLU A 32 -5.70 6.34 15.29
C GLU A 32 -6.09 4.94 15.73
N HIS A 33 -5.72 3.92 14.93
CA HIS A 33 -6.13 2.54 15.19
C HIS A 33 -4.94 1.60 15.18
N GLN A 34 -4.65 0.99 16.32
CA GLN A 34 -3.47 0.13 16.47
C GLN A 34 -3.46 -1.06 15.55
N ASN A 35 -4.64 -1.58 15.23
CA ASN A 35 -4.75 -2.77 14.38
C ASN A 35 -4.86 -2.44 12.90
N PHE A 36 -4.71 -1.18 12.53
CA PHE A 36 -4.81 -0.72 11.14
C PHE A 36 -3.40 -0.48 10.62
N LYS A 37 -3.03 -1.18 9.57
CA LYS A 37 -1.70 -1.07 8.97
C LYS A 37 -1.82 -0.61 7.53
N VAL A 38 -0.98 0.32 7.13
CA VAL A 38 -0.93 0.80 5.76
C VAL A 38 0.14 0.04 5.01
N ILE A 39 -0.23 -0.46 3.83
CA ILE A 39 0.75 -0.99 2.89
C ILE A 39 1.06 0.16 1.94
N ASP A 40 2.26 0.68 2.01
CA ASP A 40 2.64 1.94 1.37
C ASP A 40 3.05 1.73 -0.09
N TRP A 41 2.10 1.31 -0.90
CA TRP A 41 2.34 1.13 -2.32
C TRP A 41 2.73 2.45 -2.99
N TYR A 42 2.12 3.55 -2.58
CA TYR A 42 2.45 4.86 -3.13
C TYR A 42 3.95 5.16 -2.94
N GLY A 43 4.44 5.02 -1.73
CA GLY A 43 5.84 5.30 -1.45
C GLY A 43 6.78 4.34 -2.16
N TYR A 44 6.40 3.06 -2.20
CA TYR A 44 7.24 2.04 -2.81
C TYR A 44 7.33 2.21 -4.32
N SER A 45 6.22 2.60 -4.96
CA SER A 45 6.16 2.72 -6.42
C SER A 45 6.50 4.12 -6.93
N LYS A 46 6.66 5.08 -6.04
CA LYS A 46 6.93 6.46 -6.43
C LYS A 46 8.22 6.53 -7.24
N GLY A 47 8.16 7.15 -8.39
CA GLY A 47 9.33 7.25 -9.27
C GLY A 47 9.48 6.08 -10.23
N HIS A 48 8.64 5.07 -10.15
CA HIS A 48 8.69 3.90 -11.02
C HIS A 48 7.62 3.97 -12.10
N ASP A 49 7.71 4.95 -12.98
CA ASP A 49 6.75 5.08 -14.07
C ASP A 49 6.76 3.85 -14.97
N ASP A 50 7.90 3.17 -15.04
CA ASP A 50 8.06 1.95 -15.83
C ASP A 50 7.23 0.77 -15.32
N TRP A 51 6.65 0.90 -14.14
CA TRP A 51 5.79 -0.14 -13.56
C TRP A 51 4.32 0.02 -13.95
N PHE A 52 4.00 1.07 -14.68
CA PHE A 52 2.60 1.41 -14.96
C PHE A 52 2.38 1.54 -16.45
N TYR A 53 1.11 1.35 -16.86
CA TYR A 53 0.71 1.69 -18.21
C TYR A 53 0.72 3.22 -18.37
N GLU A 54 0.44 3.67 -19.58
CA GLU A 54 0.52 5.11 -19.89
C GLU A 54 -0.40 5.96 -19.03
N ASP A 55 -1.47 5.39 -18.49
CA ASP A 55 -2.38 6.13 -17.63
C ASP A 55 -1.79 6.44 -16.25
N GLN A 56 -0.65 5.85 -15.92
CA GLN A 56 0.03 6.05 -14.64
C GLN A 56 -0.79 5.56 -13.45
N ILE A 57 -1.79 4.74 -13.71
CA ILE A 57 -2.71 4.25 -12.68
C ILE A 57 -2.65 2.73 -12.56
N HIS A 58 -2.75 2.04 -13.69
CA HIS A 58 -2.80 0.58 -13.69
C HIS A 58 -1.40 0.02 -13.85
N PRO A 59 -0.94 -0.83 -12.92
CA PRO A 59 0.37 -1.47 -13.07
C PRO A 59 0.39 -2.32 -14.33
N ASN A 60 1.51 -2.23 -15.05
CA ASN A 60 1.76 -3.15 -16.16
C ASN A 60 2.19 -4.51 -15.60
N PRO A 61 2.48 -5.53 -16.45
CA PRO A 61 2.84 -6.84 -15.91
C PRO A 61 4.01 -6.82 -14.94
N GLU A 62 5.01 -5.99 -15.19
CA GLU A 62 6.15 -5.87 -14.28
C GLU A 62 5.72 -5.22 -12.98
N GLY A 63 4.96 -4.14 -13.07
CA GLY A 63 4.46 -3.44 -11.88
C GLY A 63 3.55 -4.32 -11.04
N ALA A 64 2.71 -5.13 -11.71
CA ALA A 64 1.83 -6.03 -10.99
C ALA A 64 2.61 -7.05 -10.17
N LYS A 65 3.73 -7.50 -10.69
CA LYS A 65 4.61 -8.43 -9.99
C LYS A 65 5.18 -7.78 -8.72
N TYR A 66 5.65 -6.56 -8.83
CA TYR A 66 6.18 -5.85 -7.67
C TYR A 66 5.08 -5.53 -6.67
N TYR A 67 3.91 -5.19 -7.16
CA TYR A 67 2.76 -4.91 -6.33
C TYR A 67 2.43 -6.12 -5.45
N ALA A 68 2.26 -7.28 -6.06
CA ALA A 68 1.92 -8.48 -5.34
C ALA A 68 3.03 -8.90 -4.37
N THR A 69 4.27 -8.81 -4.80
CA THR A 69 5.41 -9.20 -3.98
C THR A 69 5.55 -8.29 -2.75
N TYR A 70 5.38 -7.00 -2.94
CA TYR A 70 5.51 -6.05 -1.86
C TYR A 70 4.41 -6.23 -0.82
N ILE A 71 3.18 -6.46 -1.28
CA ILE A 71 2.06 -6.69 -0.37
C ILE A 71 2.28 -7.96 0.43
N ALA A 72 2.65 -9.04 -0.24
CA ALA A 72 2.88 -10.31 0.44
C ALA A 72 4.00 -10.20 1.46
N LYS A 73 5.09 -9.54 1.10
CA LYS A 73 6.22 -9.35 1.99
C LYS A 73 5.82 -8.55 3.22
N THR A 74 5.08 -7.47 3.02
CA THR A 74 4.67 -6.59 4.11
C THR A 74 3.78 -7.34 5.11
N ILE A 75 2.84 -8.13 4.60
CA ILE A 75 1.94 -8.88 5.45
C ILE A 75 2.72 -9.96 6.20
N LEU A 76 3.59 -10.68 5.52
CA LEU A 76 4.37 -11.74 6.16
C LEU A 76 5.29 -11.19 7.25
N GLU A 77 5.92 -10.05 7.01
CA GLU A 77 6.77 -9.44 8.02
C GLU A 77 5.98 -9.06 9.26
N SER A 78 4.77 -8.54 9.06
CA SER A 78 3.92 -8.18 10.17
C SER A 78 3.52 -9.39 11.00
N ILE A 79 3.18 -10.49 10.32
CA ILE A 79 2.80 -11.73 11.00
C ILE A 79 4.00 -12.31 11.75
N ASN A 80 5.17 -12.34 11.13
CA ASN A 80 6.36 -12.91 11.76
C ASN A 80 6.74 -12.16 13.02
N LEU A 81 6.66 -10.84 12.97
CA LEU A 81 6.97 -10.03 14.15
C LEU A 81 6.02 -10.34 15.30
N LYS A 82 4.77 -10.62 14.99
CA LYS A 82 3.79 -10.95 16.01
C LYS A 82 3.92 -12.38 16.49
N GLY A 83 4.42 -13.26 15.64
CA GLY A 83 4.57 -14.66 15.98
C GLY A 83 5.70 -14.93 16.94
N GLU A 84 6.57 -13.97 17.11
CA GLU A 84 7.66 -14.10 18.06
C GLU A 84 7.15 -13.92 19.48
#